data_55efb9ed25778ce9ffc3f6194bab7d6c
#
_entry.id   55efb9ed25778ce9ffc3f6194bab7d6c
#
_cell.length_a   1.000
_cell.length_b   1.000
_cell.length_c   1.000
_cell.angle_alpha   90.00
_cell.angle_beta   90.00
_cell.angle_gamma   90.00
#
_symmetry.space_group_name_H-M   'P 1'
#
loop_
_entity.id
_entity.type
_entity.pdbx_description
1 polymer ?
#
loop_
_entity_poly.entity_id
_entity_poly.type
_entity_poly.pdbx_seq_one_letter_code
_entity_poly.pdbx_strand_id
1 'polypeptide(L)'
;FTVYYSGKKPGIRYGVLRKRFLYRKGEVYSQTRQNYTQEALARLDVFKFSDFQYTPRSGAEKDTLDIRVNAMFDLPYNSELELNVTTKSTKQTGPGAIFNLSRKNFRGMGASLNLELKGSYEWQTSSTVDGDKSVMNSYELGAALSLEFPRIVLPWVRNRIDPFRFPSQTNFKIYAEQVNRARYFKMLSFGGSVAYSFQPSRSMKHTVTPLHLAFNHLQHRTAAFDSIAEANPMLFHSLDDQFIPSVTYTFTYDNSWKQRRIRLWWENSFTSAGNVTSLIYAAFGRSLKEKDKKFLGTPFAQFLKISSEIRPLYYISDKQQIAGRLMAGVIWSYGNKTIAPYSEQFYVGGANSIRAFTVRSIGPGRFHPAESSTYSYVDETGDIKLEANLEYRFRILSSLFGGNLNGAVFLDAGNVWLMRKDEARPDAEFSFNKFFDSIALGTGLGIRYDLSFLVLRLDWGIALHVPYETGISKYYNIPRFKDGMGIHFAIGYPF
;
A
#
# COMPACT_ATOMS: atom_id res chain seq x y z
N PHE A 1 -16.89 -16.86 34.68
CA PHE A 1 -16.83 -15.53 35.26
C PHE A 1 -18.19 -14.82 35.16
N THR A 2 -18.46 -13.89 36.06
CA THR A 2 -19.67 -13.08 36.11
C THR A 2 -19.36 -11.70 35.62
N VAL A 3 -20.25 -11.14 34.81
CA VAL A 3 -20.10 -9.77 34.29
C VAL A 3 -21.15 -8.88 34.93
N TYR A 4 -20.72 -7.83 35.61
CA TYR A 4 -21.57 -6.77 36.11
C TYR A 4 -21.49 -5.58 35.14
N TYR A 5 -22.63 -5.08 34.76
CA TYR A 5 -22.71 -3.97 33.82
C TYR A 5 -23.45 -2.79 34.46
N SER A 6 -22.81 -1.64 34.48
CA SER A 6 -23.44 -0.38 34.91
C SER A 6 -23.98 0.36 33.70
N GLY A 7 -25.30 0.32 33.48
CA GLY A 7 -25.96 0.97 32.33
C GLY A 7 -27.22 0.21 31.91
N LYS A 8 -27.92 0.75 30.90
CA LYS A 8 -29.22 0.17 30.45
C LYS A 8 -29.08 -1.16 29.69
N LYS A 9 -27.99 -1.38 28.95
CA LYS A 9 -27.73 -2.62 28.19
C LYS A 9 -26.24 -2.86 28.06
N PRO A 10 -25.78 -4.13 28.11
CA PRO A 10 -24.39 -4.47 27.83
C PRO A 10 -24.01 -3.99 26.43
N GLY A 11 -22.98 -3.14 26.34
CA GLY A 11 -22.49 -2.62 25.07
C GLY A 11 -21.79 -3.67 24.20
N ILE A 12 -21.32 -4.80 24.81
CA ILE A 12 -20.60 -5.86 24.15
C ILE A 12 -21.20 -7.23 24.45
N ARG A 13 -21.21 -8.13 23.48
CA ARG A 13 -21.75 -9.49 23.65
C ARG A 13 -20.86 -10.31 24.58
N TYR A 14 -21.45 -11.02 25.53
CA TYR A 14 -20.76 -11.88 26.49
C TYR A 14 -19.77 -12.85 25.84
N GLY A 15 -20.15 -13.48 24.72
CA GLY A 15 -19.29 -14.41 24.00
C GLY A 15 -18.02 -13.78 23.43
N VAL A 16 -18.01 -12.47 23.17
CA VAL A 16 -16.81 -11.73 22.73
C VAL A 16 -15.86 -11.57 23.91
N LEU A 17 -16.36 -11.16 25.07
CA LEU A 17 -15.56 -11.02 26.29
C LEU A 17 -14.99 -12.37 26.76
N ARG A 18 -15.84 -13.40 26.86
CA ARG A 18 -15.44 -14.72 27.32
C ARG A 18 -14.24 -15.29 26.57
N LYS A 19 -14.16 -15.02 25.24
CA LYS A 19 -13.04 -15.49 24.40
C LYS A 19 -11.73 -14.71 24.61
N ARG A 20 -11.79 -13.58 25.31
CA ARG A 20 -10.62 -12.75 25.59
C ARG A 20 -9.98 -13.03 26.95
N PHE A 21 -10.73 -13.67 27.85
CA PHE A 21 -10.21 -14.06 29.16
C PHE A 21 -9.52 -15.42 29.06
N LEU A 22 -8.21 -15.45 29.31
CA LEU A 22 -7.39 -16.66 29.26
C LEU A 22 -7.31 -17.37 30.63
N TYR A 23 -8.03 -16.85 31.63
CA TYR A 23 -8.16 -17.47 32.94
C TYR A 23 -9.29 -18.50 32.97
N ARG A 24 -9.05 -19.61 33.65
CA ARG A 24 -10.08 -20.58 34.01
C ARG A 24 -10.14 -20.72 35.51
N LYS A 25 -11.34 -20.98 36.04
CA LYS A 25 -11.53 -21.23 37.45
C LYS A 25 -10.71 -22.46 37.88
N GLY A 26 -9.94 -22.34 38.98
CA GLY A 26 -9.13 -23.43 39.53
C GLY A 26 -7.72 -23.55 38.91
N GLU A 27 -7.33 -22.69 37.99
CA GLU A 27 -5.98 -22.67 37.46
C GLU A 27 -5.04 -21.81 38.31
N VAL A 28 -3.75 -22.15 38.30
CA VAL A 28 -2.70 -21.37 38.96
C VAL A 28 -2.55 -20.02 38.31
N TYR A 29 -2.38 -18.97 39.10
CA TYR A 29 -2.10 -17.63 38.61
C TYR A 29 -0.87 -17.60 37.71
N SER A 30 -0.97 -16.89 36.61
CA SER A 30 0.11 -16.69 35.65
C SER A 30 0.14 -15.26 35.15
N GLN A 31 1.23 -14.54 35.44
CA GLN A 31 1.49 -13.19 34.95
C GLN A 31 1.43 -13.13 33.42
N THR A 32 1.92 -14.16 32.75
CA THR A 32 1.88 -14.25 31.29
C THR A 32 0.46 -14.28 30.75
N ARG A 33 -0.45 -15.05 31.40
CA ARG A 33 -1.87 -15.09 31.01
C ARG A 33 -2.58 -13.76 31.29
N GLN A 34 -2.19 -13.08 32.37
CA GLN A 34 -2.69 -11.74 32.68
C GLN A 34 -2.35 -10.79 31.53
N ASN A 35 -1.06 -10.70 31.19
CA ASN A 35 -0.59 -9.81 30.13
C ASN A 35 -1.31 -10.08 28.79
N TYR A 36 -1.47 -11.36 28.43
CA TYR A 36 -2.22 -11.73 27.22
C TYR A 36 -3.70 -11.40 27.28
N THR A 37 -4.34 -11.56 28.46
CA THR A 37 -5.74 -11.17 28.63
C THR A 37 -5.89 -9.65 28.46
N GLN A 38 -5.00 -8.89 29.07
CA GLN A 38 -4.98 -7.43 28.97
C GLN A 38 -4.75 -6.97 27.51
N GLU A 39 -3.78 -7.56 26.82
CA GLU A 39 -3.56 -7.31 25.40
C GLU A 39 -4.78 -7.71 24.55
N ALA A 40 -5.40 -8.84 24.82
CA ALA A 40 -6.58 -9.30 24.09
C ALA A 40 -7.80 -8.39 24.29
N LEU A 41 -7.97 -7.79 25.47
CA LEU A 41 -9.00 -6.80 25.74
C LEU A 41 -8.67 -5.47 25.05
N ALA A 42 -7.42 -5.01 25.11
CA ALA A 42 -6.98 -3.79 24.43
C ALA A 42 -7.20 -3.87 22.92
N ARG A 43 -6.95 -5.03 22.30
CA ARG A 43 -7.17 -5.26 20.86
C ARG A 43 -8.63 -5.17 20.41
N LEU A 44 -9.59 -5.22 21.32
CA LEU A 44 -11.00 -4.99 20.97
C LEU A 44 -11.25 -3.53 20.60
N ASP A 45 -10.36 -2.62 21.02
CA ASP A 45 -10.50 -1.17 20.85
C ASP A 45 -11.87 -0.62 21.29
N VAL A 46 -12.45 -1.26 22.30
CA VAL A 46 -13.78 -0.96 22.85
C VAL A 46 -13.66 -0.28 24.20
N PHE A 47 -12.57 -0.56 24.90
CA PHE A 47 -12.34 -0.08 26.27
C PHE A 47 -11.28 1.02 26.26
N LYS A 48 -11.58 2.14 26.94
CA LYS A 48 -10.61 3.20 27.21
C LYS A 48 -9.50 2.73 28.13
N PHE A 49 -9.86 1.91 29.14
CA PHE A 49 -8.91 1.23 30.01
C PHE A 49 -9.52 -0.06 30.57
N SER A 50 -8.66 -0.98 31.00
CA SER A 50 -9.00 -2.16 31.77
C SER A 50 -7.99 -2.33 32.91
N ASP A 51 -8.49 -2.47 34.14
CA ASP A 51 -7.72 -2.62 35.36
C ASP A 51 -7.99 -4.00 35.98
N PHE A 52 -6.94 -4.64 36.45
CA PHE A 52 -6.98 -5.98 37.04
C PHE A 52 -6.65 -5.89 38.53
N GLN A 53 -7.62 -6.23 39.38
CA GLN A 53 -7.48 -6.26 40.82
C GLN A 53 -7.50 -7.70 41.31
N TYR A 54 -6.52 -8.02 42.14
CA TYR A 54 -6.33 -9.35 42.75
C TYR A 54 -6.59 -9.27 44.21
N THR A 55 -7.54 -10.07 44.73
CA THR A 55 -7.88 -10.13 46.13
C THR A 55 -7.68 -11.54 46.64
N PRO A 56 -6.74 -11.79 47.59
CA PRO A 56 -6.59 -13.07 48.23
C PRO A 56 -7.85 -13.41 49.04
N ARG A 57 -8.31 -14.67 48.98
CA ARG A 57 -9.39 -15.13 49.83
C ARG A 57 -8.88 -15.41 51.26
N SER A 58 -9.76 -15.18 52.23
CA SER A 58 -9.47 -15.43 53.63
C SER A 58 -10.00 -16.82 54.04
N GLY A 59 -9.45 -17.41 55.11
CA GLY A 59 -9.93 -18.67 55.67
C GLY A 59 -9.32 -19.93 55.05
N ALA A 60 -10.11 -20.97 54.84
CA ALA A 60 -9.66 -22.27 54.31
C ALA A 60 -9.15 -22.23 52.85
N GLU A 61 -9.43 -21.15 52.11
CA GLU A 61 -9.04 -20.96 50.72
C GLU A 61 -7.91 -19.92 50.56
N LYS A 62 -6.97 -19.85 51.54
CA LYS A 62 -5.89 -18.84 51.56
C LYS A 62 -5.04 -18.75 50.30
N ASP A 63 -4.90 -19.86 49.58
CA ASP A 63 -4.10 -19.94 48.35
C ASP A 63 -4.89 -19.58 47.07
N THR A 64 -6.09 -18.99 47.22
CA THR A 64 -6.97 -18.64 46.12
C THR A 64 -7.04 -17.15 45.92
N LEU A 65 -6.92 -16.70 44.68
CA LEU A 65 -7.06 -15.30 44.24
C LEU A 65 -8.37 -15.07 43.49
N ASP A 66 -9.14 -14.09 43.92
CA ASP A 66 -10.23 -13.54 43.14
C ASP A 66 -9.72 -12.46 42.24
N ILE A 67 -10.07 -12.53 40.94
CA ILE A 67 -9.66 -11.54 39.91
C ILE A 67 -10.89 -10.72 39.56
N ARG A 68 -10.82 -9.42 39.83
CA ARG A 68 -11.80 -8.44 39.39
C ARG A 68 -11.19 -7.62 38.23
N VAL A 69 -11.88 -7.56 37.11
CA VAL A 69 -11.48 -6.73 35.98
C VAL A 69 -12.48 -5.61 35.81
N ASN A 70 -12.02 -4.37 36.04
CA ASN A 70 -12.80 -3.17 35.82
C ASN A 70 -12.45 -2.61 34.45
N ALA A 71 -13.44 -2.40 33.60
CA ALA A 71 -13.24 -1.85 32.28
C ALA A 71 -14.22 -0.72 31.98
N MET A 72 -13.76 0.35 31.38
CA MET A 72 -14.60 1.47 30.96
C MET A 72 -14.64 1.52 29.45
N PHE A 73 -15.86 1.65 28.89
CA PHE A 73 -16.04 1.81 27.44
C PHE A 73 -15.42 3.12 26.96
N ASP A 74 -14.81 3.07 25.77
CA ASP A 74 -14.38 4.23 25.02
C ASP A 74 -15.54 4.82 24.19
N LEU A 75 -15.31 5.99 23.61
CA LEU A 75 -16.26 6.61 22.68
C LEU A 75 -16.49 5.67 21.48
N PRO A 76 -17.76 5.47 21.08
CA PRO A 76 -18.09 4.52 20.04
C PRO A 76 -17.71 4.99 18.62
N TYR A 77 -17.47 6.27 18.44
CA TYR A 77 -17.10 6.87 17.16
C TYR A 77 -15.75 7.56 17.25
N ASN A 78 -14.95 7.37 16.20
CA ASN A 78 -13.73 8.14 15.94
C ASN A 78 -13.85 8.72 14.53
N SER A 79 -13.53 10.00 14.38
CA SER A 79 -13.49 10.66 13.08
C SER A 79 -12.14 11.34 12.90
N GLU A 80 -11.60 11.24 11.71
CA GLU A 80 -10.33 11.83 11.32
C GLU A 80 -10.48 12.49 9.96
N LEU A 81 -10.03 13.73 9.85
CA LEU A 81 -9.98 14.46 8.60
C LEU A 81 -8.52 14.78 8.28
N GLU A 82 -8.03 14.23 7.18
CA GLU A 82 -6.72 14.54 6.63
C GLU A 82 -6.90 15.49 5.44
N LEU A 83 -6.19 16.61 5.46
CA LEU A 83 -6.12 17.54 4.35
C LEU A 83 -4.69 17.50 3.81
N ASN A 84 -4.56 17.36 2.50
CA ASN A 84 -3.26 17.34 1.84
C ASN A 84 -3.26 18.24 0.61
N VAL A 85 -2.08 18.62 0.17
CA VAL A 85 -1.85 19.26 -1.12
C VAL A 85 -0.83 18.42 -1.86
N THR A 86 -1.22 17.95 -3.02
CA THR A 86 -0.35 17.14 -3.88
C THR A 86 0.18 18.00 -5.00
N THR A 87 1.49 18.04 -5.16
CA THR A 87 2.14 18.63 -6.34
C THR A 87 2.82 17.51 -7.10
N LYS A 88 2.41 17.29 -8.32
CA LYS A 88 3.00 16.29 -9.22
C LYS A 88 4.03 16.96 -10.13
N SER A 89 5.00 16.19 -10.50
CA SER A 89 6.03 16.58 -11.47
C SER A 89 5.48 16.84 -12.87
N THR A 90 4.31 16.31 -13.19
CA THR A 90 3.52 16.66 -14.38
C THR A 90 2.96 18.08 -14.34
N LYS A 91 3.43 18.91 -13.38
CA LYS A 91 2.96 20.28 -13.15
C LYS A 91 1.46 20.35 -12.80
N GLN A 92 0.95 19.30 -12.23
CA GLN A 92 -0.39 19.25 -11.64
C GLN A 92 -0.26 19.47 -10.15
N THR A 93 -1.04 20.38 -9.62
CA THR A 93 -1.10 20.69 -8.18
C THR A 93 -2.55 20.76 -7.78
N GLY A 94 -2.85 20.28 -6.58
CA GLY A 94 -4.20 20.41 -6.06
C GLY A 94 -4.40 19.89 -4.67
N PRO A 95 -5.51 20.28 -4.03
CA PRO A 95 -5.89 19.79 -2.71
C PRO A 95 -6.43 18.36 -2.78
N GLY A 96 -6.22 17.64 -1.71
CA GLY A 96 -6.87 16.36 -1.41
C GLY A 96 -7.42 16.36 0.00
N ALA A 97 -8.44 15.56 0.22
CA ALA A 97 -9.01 15.32 1.53
C ALA A 97 -9.35 13.85 1.69
N ILE A 98 -9.07 13.31 2.87
CA ILE A 98 -9.49 11.96 3.29
C ILE A 98 -10.26 12.12 4.60
N PHE A 99 -11.48 11.65 4.60
CA PHE A 99 -12.33 11.60 5.78
C PHE A 99 -12.55 10.16 6.20
N ASN A 100 -12.10 9.81 7.41
CA ASN A 100 -12.28 8.51 8.03
C ASN A 100 -13.30 8.63 9.16
N LEU A 101 -14.32 7.78 9.14
CA LEU A 101 -15.28 7.62 10.21
C LEU A 101 -15.30 6.16 10.65
N SER A 102 -14.91 5.92 11.89
CA SER A 102 -14.88 4.58 12.49
C SER A 102 -15.94 4.46 13.58
N ARG A 103 -16.74 3.40 13.53
CA ARG A 103 -17.62 2.98 14.60
C ARG A 103 -17.05 1.74 15.28
N LYS A 104 -16.55 1.92 16.49
CA LYS A 104 -16.05 0.85 17.35
C LYS A 104 -17.18 -0.06 17.82
N ASN A 105 -16.88 -1.31 18.09
CA ASN A 105 -17.80 -2.30 18.66
C ASN A 105 -19.13 -2.42 17.90
N PHE A 106 -19.08 -2.48 16.58
CA PHE A 106 -20.27 -2.57 15.74
C PHE A 106 -21.17 -3.74 16.17
N ARG A 107 -22.42 -3.44 16.50
CA ARG A 107 -23.45 -4.37 17.01
C ARG A 107 -23.01 -5.22 18.22
N GLY A 108 -22.07 -4.72 19.04
CA GLY A 108 -21.56 -5.46 20.20
C GLY A 108 -20.66 -6.66 19.88
N MET A 109 -20.15 -6.76 18.64
CA MET A 109 -19.33 -7.88 18.18
C MET A 109 -17.85 -7.69 18.45
N GLY A 110 -17.42 -6.55 19.00
CA GLY A 110 -16.01 -6.14 19.08
C GLY A 110 -15.39 -5.94 17.70
N ALA A 111 -16.18 -5.63 16.71
CA ALA A 111 -15.77 -5.33 15.35
C ALA A 111 -15.83 -3.82 15.11
N SER A 112 -14.98 -3.30 14.24
CA SER A 112 -15.00 -1.89 13.80
C SER A 112 -15.59 -1.77 12.39
N LEU A 113 -16.53 -0.84 12.22
CA LEU A 113 -17.04 -0.47 10.92
C LEU A 113 -16.42 0.88 10.53
N ASN A 114 -15.65 0.88 9.43
CA ASN A 114 -14.90 2.04 8.99
C ASN A 114 -15.42 2.50 7.63
N LEU A 115 -15.73 3.78 7.53
CA LEU A 115 -16.04 4.49 6.29
C LEU A 115 -14.89 5.42 5.96
N GLU A 116 -14.31 5.27 4.78
CA GLU A 116 -13.30 6.15 4.21
C GLU A 116 -13.87 6.86 3.00
N LEU A 117 -13.79 8.18 2.98
CA LEU A 117 -14.11 9.00 1.81
C LEU A 117 -12.87 9.76 1.42
N LYS A 118 -12.47 9.66 0.16
CA LYS A 118 -11.34 10.40 -0.39
C LYS A 118 -11.76 11.24 -1.58
N GLY A 119 -11.16 12.41 -1.68
CA GLY A 119 -11.35 13.29 -2.81
C GLY A 119 -10.08 14.07 -3.08
N SER A 120 -9.71 14.20 -4.33
CA SER A 120 -8.65 15.10 -4.77
C SER A 120 -9.06 15.81 -6.04
N TYR A 121 -8.54 17.01 -6.19
CA TYR A 121 -8.76 17.83 -7.35
C TYR A 121 -7.42 18.46 -7.75
N GLU A 122 -7.02 18.29 -8.98
CA GLU A 122 -5.73 18.74 -9.47
C GLU A 122 -5.92 19.63 -10.71
N TRP A 123 -5.23 20.74 -10.75
CA TRP A 123 -5.15 21.63 -11.91
C TRP A 123 -3.71 21.71 -12.42
N GLN A 124 -3.56 21.99 -13.70
CA GLN A 124 -2.26 22.17 -14.30
C GLN A 124 -1.75 23.58 -14.03
N THR A 125 -0.53 23.69 -13.49
CA THR A 125 0.08 24.96 -13.06
C THR A 125 0.91 25.65 -14.14
N SER A 126 1.16 25.03 -15.31
CA SER A 126 1.87 25.66 -16.40
C SER A 126 1.07 25.64 -17.71
N SER A 127 0.88 26.82 -18.25
CA SER A 127 0.48 27.03 -19.64
C SER A 127 1.70 26.77 -20.52
N THR A 128 1.67 25.77 -21.40
CA THR A 128 2.29 25.85 -22.74
C THR A 128 2.30 24.49 -23.41
N VAL A 129 1.29 24.18 -24.16
CA VAL A 129 1.38 23.66 -25.53
C VAL A 129 0.10 24.13 -26.23
N ASP A 130 0.25 24.84 -27.31
CA ASP A 130 -0.80 25.28 -28.24
C ASP A 130 -2.03 25.98 -27.65
N GLY A 131 -1.94 27.31 -27.45
CA GLY A 131 -3.05 28.27 -27.57
C GLY A 131 -4.35 28.08 -26.82
N ASP A 132 -4.61 26.90 -26.31
CA ASP A 132 -5.87 26.52 -25.66
C ASP A 132 -5.77 26.66 -24.13
N LYS A 133 -6.37 27.72 -23.61
CA LYS A 133 -6.44 28.04 -22.18
C LYS A 133 -7.40 27.14 -21.39
N SER A 134 -7.71 25.96 -21.87
CA SER A 134 -8.56 25.05 -21.12
C SER A 134 -7.80 24.52 -19.89
N VAL A 135 -8.19 24.98 -18.72
CA VAL A 135 -7.69 24.49 -17.43
C VAL A 135 -7.97 23.00 -17.34
N MET A 136 -6.90 22.19 -17.39
CA MET A 136 -7.03 20.75 -17.33
C MET A 136 -7.24 20.32 -15.88
N ASN A 137 -8.46 19.98 -15.55
CA ASN A 137 -8.85 19.59 -14.20
C ASN A 137 -8.97 18.08 -14.12
N SER A 138 -8.11 17.44 -13.34
CA SER A 138 -8.25 16.02 -12.98
C SER A 138 -8.86 15.92 -11.58
N TYR A 139 -9.68 14.92 -11.34
CA TYR A 139 -10.18 14.64 -10.01
C TYR A 139 -10.24 13.15 -9.73
N GLU A 140 -10.13 12.82 -8.47
CA GLU A 140 -10.31 11.47 -7.95
C GLU A 140 -11.30 11.52 -6.79
N LEU A 141 -12.32 10.66 -6.84
CA LEU A 141 -13.31 10.49 -5.78
C LEU A 141 -13.36 9.02 -5.41
N GLY A 142 -13.28 8.72 -4.12
CA GLY A 142 -13.32 7.35 -3.62
C GLY A 142 -14.14 7.22 -2.37
N ALA A 143 -14.79 6.07 -2.22
CA ALA A 143 -15.47 5.65 -1.01
C ALA A 143 -15.14 4.19 -0.72
N ALA A 144 -14.84 3.88 0.54
CA ALA A 144 -14.64 2.52 0.98
C ALA A 144 -15.34 2.27 2.32
N LEU A 145 -15.98 1.12 2.43
CA LEU A 145 -16.59 0.64 3.66
C LEU A 145 -15.92 -0.66 4.05
N SER A 146 -15.39 -0.73 5.28
CA SER A 146 -14.75 -1.94 5.78
C SER A 146 -15.30 -2.35 7.13
N LEU A 147 -15.47 -3.66 7.32
CA LEU A 147 -15.86 -4.29 8.57
C LEU A 147 -14.69 -5.15 9.05
N GLU A 148 -14.12 -4.75 10.17
CA GLU A 148 -12.91 -5.34 10.73
C GLU A 148 -13.22 -6.08 12.03
N PHE A 149 -12.86 -7.36 12.09
CA PHE A 149 -12.96 -8.20 13.29
C PHE A 149 -11.54 -8.45 13.85
N PRO A 150 -11.27 -8.19 15.14
CA PRO A 150 -9.98 -8.49 15.76
C PRO A 150 -9.84 -10.00 16.06
N ARG A 151 -10.17 -10.84 15.10
CA ARG A 151 -10.11 -12.31 15.13
C ARG A 151 -10.31 -12.88 13.73
N ILE A 152 -9.96 -14.14 13.52
CA ILE A 152 -10.33 -14.86 12.29
C ILE A 152 -11.82 -15.22 12.33
N VAL A 153 -12.56 -14.86 11.28
CA VAL A 153 -13.97 -15.16 11.07
C VAL A 153 -14.11 -15.93 9.76
N LEU A 154 -14.23 -17.24 9.83
CA LEU A 154 -14.44 -18.09 8.66
C LEU A 154 -15.93 -18.46 8.55
N PRO A 155 -16.55 -18.36 7.35
CA PRO A 155 -17.88 -18.88 7.12
C PRO A 155 -17.87 -20.41 7.36
N TRP A 156 -18.93 -20.94 7.96
CA TRP A 156 -19.16 -22.36 8.28
C TRP A 156 -18.21 -23.03 9.28
N VAL A 157 -17.12 -22.39 9.68
CA VAL A 157 -16.23 -22.91 10.72
C VAL A 157 -16.63 -22.30 12.06
N ARG A 158 -17.23 -23.11 12.96
CA ARG A 158 -17.40 -22.70 14.37
C ARG A 158 -16.00 -22.52 14.97
N ASN A 159 -15.63 -21.26 15.21
CA ASN A 159 -14.31 -20.86 15.72
C ASN A 159 -13.96 -21.60 17.01
N ARG A 160 -13.30 -22.72 16.89
CA ARG A 160 -12.52 -23.37 17.96
C ARG A 160 -11.05 -22.89 17.97
N ILE A 161 -10.68 -22.04 16.99
CA ILE A 161 -9.32 -21.49 16.93
C ILE A 161 -9.21 -20.53 18.10
N ASP A 162 -8.39 -20.88 19.07
CA ASP A 162 -7.98 -19.96 20.13
C ASP A 162 -7.45 -18.70 19.48
N PRO A 163 -7.77 -17.52 20.03
CA PRO A 163 -7.15 -16.31 19.56
C PRO A 163 -5.65 -16.53 19.64
N PHE A 164 -4.99 -16.42 18.50
CA PHE A 164 -3.54 -16.52 18.43
C PHE A 164 -2.92 -15.64 19.52
N ARG A 165 -1.84 -16.12 20.13
CA ARG A 165 -1.05 -15.34 21.11
C ARG A 165 -0.76 -13.93 20.63
N PHE A 166 -0.68 -13.74 19.32
CA PHE A 166 -0.46 -12.49 18.63
C PHE A 166 -1.71 -12.05 17.82
N PRO A 167 -1.77 -10.80 17.35
CA PRO A 167 -2.94 -10.27 16.66
C PRO A 167 -3.40 -11.13 15.49
N SER A 168 -4.70 -11.36 15.42
CA SER A 168 -5.37 -11.91 14.24
C SER A 168 -6.57 -11.05 13.89
N GLN A 169 -6.87 -10.93 12.60
CA GLN A 169 -7.85 -9.99 12.09
C GLN A 169 -8.52 -10.54 10.84
N THR A 170 -9.80 -10.20 10.67
CA THR A 170 -10.52 -10.40 9.41
C THR A 170 -11.07 -9.06 8.96
N ASN A 171 -10.81 -8.70 7.72
CA ASN A 171 -11.29 -7.48 7.10
C ASN A 171 -12.17 -7.82 5.89
N PHE A 172 -13.40 -7.31 5.89
CA PHE A 172 -14.31 -7.29 4.74
C PHE A 172 -14.36 -5.87 4.23
N LYS A 173 -13.95 -5.63 2.98
CA LYS A 173 -13.91 -4.29 2.38
C LYS A 173 -14.68 -4.28 1.08
N ILE A 174 -15.47 -3.23 0.86
CA ILE A 174 -16.03 -2.84 -0.43
C ILE A 174 -15.59 -1.41 -0.73
N TYR A 175 -15.38 -1.11 -1.99
CA TYR A 175 -14.94 0.22 -2.41
C TYR A 175 -15.46 0.59 -3.80
N ALA A 176 -15.53 1.87 -4.04
CA ALA A 176 -15.74 2.45 -5.37
C ALA A 176 -14.86 3.70 -5.49
N GLU A 177 -14.25 3.86 -6.65
CA GLU A 177 -13.34 4.94 -6.95
C GLU A 177 -13.54 5.41 -8.39
N GLN A 178 -13.66 6.71 -8.57
CA GLN A 178 -13.74 7.35 -9.87
C GLN A 178 -12.53 8.23 -10.09
N VAL A 179 -11.80 7.95 -11.16
CA VAL A 179 -10.65 8.72 -11.60
C VAL A 179 -11.01 9.40 -12.91
N ASN A 180 -10.92 10.73 -12.93
CA ASN A 180 -11.03 11.51 -14.14
C ASN A 180 -9.66 12.11 -14.47
N ARG A 181 -9.08 11.73 -15.60
CA ARG A 181 -7.87 12.31 -16.15
C ARG A 181 -8.29 13.27 -17.27
N ALA A 182 -8.25 14.57 -16.97
CA ALA A 182 -8.64 15.58 -17.93
C ALA A 182 -7.91 15.38 -19.27
N ARG A 183 -8.62 15.52 -20.38
CA ARG A 183 -8.23 15.27 -21.77
C ARG A 183 -8.07 13.81 -22.18
N TYR A 184 -8.03 12.83 -21.27
CA TYR A 184 -7.75 11.46 -21.65
C TYR A 184 -8.94 10.53 -21.41
N PHE A 185 -9.23 10.24 -20.16
CA PHE A 185 -10.25 9.25 -19.83
C PHE A 185 -10.91 9.47 -18.48
N LYS A 186 -12.04 8.85 -18.32
CA LYS A 186 -12.75 8.71 -17.05
C LYS A 186 -12.96 7.23 -16.78
N MET A 187 -12.46 6.78 -15.62
CA MET A 187 -12.51 5.39 -15.21
C MET A 187 -13.23 5.25 -13.87
N LEU A 188 -14.10 4.28 -13.77
CA LEU A 188 -14.75 3.85 -12.55
C LEU A 188 -14.14 2.50 -12.13
N SER A 189 -13.63 2.42 -10.91
CA SER A 189 -13.17 1.18 -10.30
C SER A 189 -14.04 0.86 -9.11
N PHE A 190 -14.53 -0.35 -8.98
CA PHE A 190 -15.24 -0.79 -7.79
C PHE A 190 -14.93 -2.24 -7.49
N GLY A 191 -15.10 -2.63 -6.24
CA GLY A 191 -14.73 -3.97 -5.87
C GLY A 191 -14.96 -4.29 -4.40
N GLY A 192 -14.47 -5.47 -4.01
CA GLY A 192 -14.54 -5.92 -2.64
C GLY A 192 -13.50 -7.00 -2.34
N SER A 193 -13.17 -7.13 -1.07
CA SER A 193 -12.18 -8.12 -0.62
C SER A 193 -12.51 -8.69 0.74
N VAL A 194 -11.99 -9.89 0.97
CA VAL A 194 -11.95 -10.55 2.27
C VAL A 194 -10.51 -10.89 2.57
N ALA A 195 -9.97 -10.34 3.66
CA ALA A 195 -8.59 -10.56 4.06
C ALA A 195 -8.52 -11.13 5.48
N TYR A 196 -7.64 -12.11 5.67
CA TYR A 196 -7.31 -12.73 6.95
C TYR A 196 -5.86 -12.47 7.27
N SER A 197 -5.62 -11.75 8.36
CA SER A 197 -4.26 -11.51 8.87
C SER A 197 -4.05 -12.23 10.18
N PHE A 198 -2.88 -12.82 10.38
CA PHE A 198 -2.51 -13.46 11.63
C PHE A 198 -0.99 -13.39 11.85
N GLN A 199 -0.60 -13.36 13.12
CA GLN A 199 0.79 -13.27 13.54
C GLN A 199 1.14 -14.51 14.37
N PRO A 200 1.90 -15.49 13.82
CA PRO A 200 2.39 -16.62 14.61
C PRO A 200 3.49 -16.22 15.59
N SER A 201 4.18 -15.12 15.32
CA SER A 201 5.18 -14.51 16.20
C SER A 201 5.10 -13.00 16.15
N ARG A 202 5.79 -12.31 17.09
CA ARG A 202 5.82 -10.84 17.13
C ARG A 202 6.47 -10.21 15.90
N SER A 203 7.33 -10.97 15.21
CA SER A 203 8.07 -10.50 14.03
C SER A 203 7.48 -10.94 12.70
N MET A 204 6.53 -11.87 12.67
CA MET A 204 6.00 -12.46 11.45
C MET A 204 4.51 -12.22 11.35
N LYS A 205 4.08 -11.67 10.22
CA LYS A 205 2.66 -11.48 9.89
C LYS A 205 2.37 -12.15 8.55
N HIS A 206 1.28 -12.89 8.50
CA HIS A 206 0.73 -13.47 7.29
C HIS A 206 -0.61 -12.82 6.99
N THR A 207 -0.83 -12.45 5.75
CA THR A 207 -2.13 -11.97 5.26
C THR A 207 -2.53 -12.80 4.05
N VAL A 208 -3.68 -13.44 4.14
CA VAL A 208 -4.28 -14.19 3.04
C VAL A 208 -5.55 -13.46 2.62
N THR A 209 -5.63 -13.07 1.37
CA THR A 209 -6.82 -12.48 0.75
C THR A 209 -7.37 -13.50 -0.25
N PRO A 210 -8.22 -14.44 0.18
CA PRO A 210 -8.72 -15.51 -0.69
C PRO A 210 -9.70 -15.00 -1.74
N LEU A 211 -10.23 -13.81 -1.54
CA LEU A 211 -11.15 -13.17 -2.46
C LEU A 211 -10.85 -11.68 -2.53
N HIS A 212 -10.42 -11.23 -3.68
CA HIS A 212 -10.37 -9.84 -4.07
C HIS A 212 -10.95 -9.72 -5.46
N LEU A 213 -12.00 -8.92 -5.59
CA LEU A 213 -12.71 -8.65 -6.83
C LEU A 213 -12.54 -7.17 -7.14
N ALA A 214 -11.95 -6.85 -8.27
CA ALA A 214 -11.87 -5.49 -8.77
C ALA A 214 -12.45 -5.45 -10.19
N PHE A 215 -13.24 -4.44 -10.46
CA PHE A 215 -13.81 -4.16 -11.76
C PHE A 215 -13.42 -2.74 -12.16
N ASN A 216 -12.72 -2.61 -13.26
CA ASN A 216 -12.34 -1.35 -13.87
C ASN A 216 -13.18 -1.14 -15.12
N HIS A 217 -13.86 0.00 -15.19
CA HIS A 217 -14.72 0.38 -16.30
C HIS A 217 -14.32 1.74 -16.86
N LEU A 218 -13.93 1.76 -18.11
CA LEU A 218 -13.58 2.97 -18.84
C LEU A 218 -14.86 3.65 -19.36
N GLN A 219 -15.33 4.65 -18.58
CA GLN A 219 -16.63 5.29 -18.85
C GLN A 219 -16.60 6.24 -20.05
N HIS A 220 -15.51 6.95 -20.25
CA HIS A 220 -15.39 7.96 -21.29
C HIS A 220 -13.95 8.05 -21.81
N ARG A 221 -13.82 8.23 -23.13
CA ARG A 221 -12.56 8.45 -23.84
C ARG A 221 -12.69 9.72 -24.67
N THR A 222 -11.60 10.44 -24.80
CA THR A 222 -11.53 11.61 -25.68
C THR A 222 -10.87 11.24 -27.01
N ALA A 223 -11.09 12.03 -28.06
CA ALA A 223 -10.41 11.83 -29.34
C ALA A 223 -8.87 11.93 -29.22
N ALA A 224 -8.36 12.78 -28.30
CA ALA A 224 -6.92 12.85 -28.01
C ALA A 224 -6.42 11.52 -27.41
N PHE A 225 -7.18 10.89 -26.53
CA PHE A 225 -6.86 9.55 -26.00
C PHE A 225 -6.90 8.48 -27.07
N ASP A 226 -7.90 8.50 -27.94
CA ASP A 226 -8.03 7.54 -29.03
C ASP A 226 -6.82 7.61 -30.01
N SER A 227 -6.33 8.81 -30.31
CA SER A 227 -5.10 8.97 -31.12
C SER A 227 -3.86 8.39 -30.44
N ILE A 228 -3.74 8.51 -29.10
CA ILE A 228 -2.68 7.88 -28.32
C ILE A 228 -2.83 6.36 -28.34
N ALA A 229 -4.06 5.88 -28.21
CA ALA A 229 -4.39 4.47 -28.20
C ALA A 229 -4.08 3.76 -29.53
N GLU A 230 -4.36 4.43 -30.66
CA GLU A 230 -4.04 3.93 -32.00
C GLU A 230 -2.54 3.77 -32.19
N ALA A 231 -1.75 4.69 -31.64
CA ALA A 231 -0.31 4.63 -31.74
C ALA A 231 0.34 3.72 -30.68
N ASN A 232 -0.36 3.40 -29.58
CA ASN A 232 0.11 2.46 -28.55
C ASN A 232 -0.98 1.48 -28.14
N PRO A 233 -1.28 0.44 -28.93
CA PRO A 233 -2.34 -0.51 -28.65
C PRO A 233 -2.18 -1.27 -27.31
N MET A 234 -0.93 -1.53 -26.85
CA MET A 234 -0.70 -2.24 -25.59
C MET A 234 -1.08 -1.39 -24.37
N LEU A 235 -0.79 -0.09 -24.40
CA LEU A 235 -1.25 0.83 -23.36
C LEU A 235 -2.78 0.87 -23.31
N PHE A 236 -3.42 0.98 -24.48
CA PHE A 236 -4.87 0.97 -24.60
C PHE A 236 -5.49 -0.28 -23.99
N HIS A 237 -4.97 -1.46 -24.33
CA HIS A 237 -5.46 -2.72 -23.79
C HIS A 237 -5.25 -2.89 -22.29
N SER A 238 -4.28 -2.16 -21.71
CA SER A 238 -4.09 -2.17 -20.26
C SER A 238 -5.17 -1.38 -19.51
N LEU A 239 -5.84 -0.44 -20.19
CA LEU A 239 -6.92 0.40 -19.66
C LEU A 239 -8.32 -0.10 -20.03
N ASP A 240 -8.44 -1.15 -20.84
CA ASP A 240 -9.73 -1.77 -21.19
C ASP A 240 -10.53 -2.16 -19.94
N ASP A 241 -11.84 -2.26 -20.13
CA ASP A 241 -12.73 -2.84 -19.12
C ASP A 241 -12.22 -4.22 -18.71
N GLN A 242 -11.98 -4.39 -17.42
CA GLN A 242 -11.41 -5.62 -16.89
C GLN A 242 -11.99 -5.99 -15.54
N PHE A 243 -12.30 -7.27 -15.41
CA PHE A 243 -12.59 -7.88 -14.13
C PHE A 243 -11.33 -8.58 -13.62
N ILE A 244 -10.92 -8.30 -12.37
CA ILE A 244 -9.69 -8.82 -11.77
C ILE A 244 -10.03 -9.61 -10.50
N PRO A 245 -10.48 -10.87 -10.66
CA PRO A 245 -10.67 -11.77 -9.51
C PRO A 245 -9.31 -12.32 -9.09
N SER A 246 -8.88 -12.04 -7.88
CA SER A 246 -7.54 -12.45 -7.43
C SER A 246 -7.53 -13.03 -6.02
N VAL A 247 -6.51 -13.86 -5.79
CA VAL A 247 -6.09 -14.39 -4.50
C VAL A 247 -4.70 -13.86 -4.22
N THR A 248 -4.51 -13.27 -3.03
CA THR A 248 -3.22 -12.71 -2.63
C THR A 248 -2.76 -13.31 -1.31
N TYR A 249 -1.48 -13.64 -1.23
CA TYR A 249 -0.79 -13.98 0.00
C TYR A 249 0.36 -13.01 0.23
N THR A 250 0.40 -12.41 1.42
CA THR A 250 1.49 -11.51 1.82
C THR A 250 2.11 -12.01 3.10
N PHE A 251 3.42 -12.11 3.10
CA PHE A 251 4.26 -12.41 4.27
C PHE A 251 5.06 -11.16 4.62
N THR A 252 4.97 -10.72 5.88
CA THR A 252 5.75 -9.59 6.38
C THR A 252 6.58 -10.04 7.58
N TYR A 253 7.88 -9.76 7.55
CA TYR A 253 8.80 -9.90 8.67
C TYR A 253 9.21 -8.52 9.15
N ASP A 254 9.08 -8.25 10.45
CA ASP A 254 9.47 -7.00 11.08
C ASP A 254 10.10 -7.28 12.45
N ASN A 255 11.36 -6.91 12.60
CA ASN A 255 12.08 -7.01 13.88
C ASN A 255 12.28 -5.66 14.58
N SER A 256 11.62 -4.59 14.15
CA SER A 256 11.78 -3.21 14.65
C SER A 256 11.50 -3.09 16.15
N TRP A 257 10.66 -3.97 16.72
CA TRP A 257 10.37 -4.02 18.15
C TRP A 257 11.57 -4.48 19.01
N LYS A 258 12.60 -5.10 18.42
CA LYS A 258 13.86 -5.44 19.07
C LYS A 258 14.75 -4.21 19.02
N GLN A 259 15.15 -3.69 20.16
CA GLN A 259 16.11 -2.59 20.24
C GLN A 259 17.51 -3.06 19.82
N ARG A 260 17.70 -3.30 18.54
CA ARG A 260 18.97 -3.72 17.94
C ARG A 260 19.50 -2.64 17.01
N ARG A 261 20.81 -2.65 16.79
CA ARG A 261 21.47 -1.76 15.81
C ARG A 261 21.00 -2.00 14.39
N ILE A 262 20.57 -3.24 14.06
CA ILE A 262 20.03 -3.61 12.75
C ILE A 262 18.56 -3.91 12.92
N ARG A 263 17.73 -3.15 12.21
CA ARG A 263 16.30 -3.41 12.04
C ARG A 263 16.05 -3.82 10.61
N LEU A 264 15.16 -4.76 10.44
CA LEU A 264 14.80 -5.31 9.13
C LEU A 264 13.30 -5.41 9.03
N TRP A 265 12.75 -4.79 8.00
CA TRP A 265 11.41 -5.04 7.52
C TRP A 265 11.51 -5.72 6.15
N TRP A 266 10.77 -6.79 5.94
CA TRP A 266 10.74 -7.55 4.70
C TRP A 266 9.35 -8.01 4.38
N GLU A 267 8.85 -7.69 3.19
CA GLU A 267 7.54 -8.08 2.72
C GLU A 267 7.64 -8.81 1.39
N ASN A 268 6.90 -9.91 1.29
CA ASN A 268 6.72 -10.67 0.06
C ASN A 268 5.24 -10.79 -0.23
N SER A 269 4.84 -10.49 -1.44
CA SER A 269 3.47 -10.63 -1.90
C SER A 269 3.41 -11.50 -3.15
N PHE A 270 2.48 -12.42 -3.14
CA PHE A 270 2.15 -13.29 -4.27
C PHE A 270 0.67 -13.13 -4.59
N THR A 271 0.36 -12.73 -5.82
CA THR A 271 -1.01 -12.58 -6.31
C THR A 271 -1.24 -13.46 -7.53
N SER A 272 -2.34 -14.21 -7.49
CA SER A 272 -2.83 -15.05 -8.59
C SER A 272 -4.19 -14.54 -9.03
N ALA A 273 -4.26 -13.90 -10.19
CA ALA A 273 -5.48 -13.34 -10.74
C ALA A 273 -6.07 -14.21 -11.85
N GLY A 274 -7.39 -14.35 -11.89
CA GLY A 274 -8.14 -15.04 -12.90
C GLY A 274 -7.99 -16.57 -12.96
N ASN A 275 -7.01 -17.14 -12.21
CA ASN A 275 -6.74 -18.57 -12.28
C ASN A 275 -7.83 -19.42 -11.64
N VAL A 276 -8.34 -19.01 -10.48
CA VAL A 276 -9.48 -19.69 -9.82
C VAL A 276 -10.71 -19.60 -10.72
N THR A 277 -10.97 -18.46 -11.32
CA THR A 277 -12.08 -18.28 -12.28
C THR A 277 -11.91 -19.19 -13.50
N SER A 278 -10.70 -19.29 -14.07
CA SER A 278 -10.41 -20.21 -15.16
C SER A 278 -10.64 -21.67 -14.79
N LEU A 279 -10.26 -22.09 -13.58
CA LEU A 279 -10.51 -23.45 -13.07
C LEU A 279 -12.01 -23.73 -12.90
N ILE A 280 -12.78 -22.76 -12.42
CA ILE A 280 -14.24 -22.86 -12.35
C ILE A 280 -14.82 -23.06 -13.77
N TYR A 281 -14.37 -22.29 -14.76
CA TYR A 281 -14.79 -22.48 -16.15
C TYR A 281 -14.46 -23.88 -16.68
N ALA A 282 -13.29 -24.41 -16.34
CA ALA A 282 -12.91 -25.76 -16.73
C ALA A 282 -13.81 -26.83 -16.08
N ALA A 283 -14.20 -26.64 -14.82
CA ALA A 283 -15.14 -27.53 -14.13
C ALA A 283 -16.53 -27.54 -14.77
N PHE A 284 -16.92 -26.47 -15.47
CA PHE A 284 -18.14 -26.40 -16.29
C PHE A 284 -17.92 -26.81 -17.76
N GLY A 285 -16.82 -27.52 -18.07
CA GLY A 285 -16.57 -28.12 -19.39
C GLY A 285 -15.97 -27.20 -20.45
N ARG A 286 -15.50 -25.98 -20.06
CA ARG A 286 -14.81 -25.08 -20.98
C ARG A 286 -13.29 -25.31 -20.94
N SER A 287 -12.63 -25.10 -22.08
CA SER A 287 -11.18 -25.28 -22.18
C SER A 287 -10.41 -24.21 -21.37
N LEU A 288 -9.38 -24.62 -20.63
CA LEU A 288 -8.42 -23.69 -19.98
C LEU A 288 -7.67 -22.83 -21.01
N LYS A 289 -7.46 -23.35 -22.22
CA LYS A 289 -6.76 -22.65 -23.32
C LYS A 289 -7.65 -21.68 -24.10
N GLU A 290 -8.96 -21.67 -23.85
CA GLU A 290 -9.87 -20.72 -24.46
C GLU A 290 -9.47 -19.29 -24.13
N LYS A 291 -9.39 -18.43 -25.13
CA LYS A 291 -9.12 -16.99 -25.00
C LYS A 291 -10.46 -16.25 -24.95
N ASP A 292 -10.44 -15.02 -24.45
CA ASP A 292 -11.62 -14.15 -24.35
C ASP A 292 -12.75 -14.67 -23.44
N LYS A 293 -12.38 -15.43 -22.41
CA LYS A 293 -13.31 -15.83 -21.34
C LYS A 293 -13.85 -14.59 -20.64
N LYS A 294 -15.18 -14.53 -20.47
CA LYS A 294 -15.87 -13.40 -19.85
C LYS A 294 -16.56 -13.84 -18.56
N PHE A 295 -16.51 -12.99 -17.55
CA PHE A 295 -17.32 -13.12 -16.34
C PHE A 295 -18.29 -11.94 -16.29
N LEU A 296 -19.60 -12.20 -16.16
CA LEU A 296 -20.65 -11.19 -16.24
C LEU A 296 -20.54 -10.28 -17.49
N GLY A 297 -20.15 -10.85 -18.62
CA GLY A 297 -20.02 -10.11 -19.89
C GLY A 297 -18.67 -9.39 -20.09
N THR A 298 -17.81 -9.30 -19.05
CA THR A 298 -16.54 -8.59 -19.10
C THR A 298 -15.36 -9.57 -19.13
N PRO A 299 -14.34 -9.34 -19.96
CA PRO A 299 -13.12 -10.14 -19.95
C PRO A 299 -12.42 -10.02 -18.58
N PHE A 300 -11.89 -11.12 -18.07
CA PHE A 300 -11.12 -11.08 -16.83
C PHE A 300 -9.61 -11.18 -17.09
N ALA A 301 -8.85 -10.45 -16.29
CA ALA A 301 -7.39 -10.51 -16.31
C ALA A 301 -6.90 -11.84 -15.72
N GLN A 302 -5.86 -12.41 -16.34
CA GLN A 302 -5.21 -13.63 -15.85
C GLN A 302 -3.70 -13.41 -15.77
N PHE A 303 -3.17 -13.40 -14.55
CA PHE A 303 -1.74 -13.17 -14.30
C PHE A 303 -1.27 -13.77 -12.98
N LEU A 304 0.05 -13.90 -12.85
CA LEU A 304 0.75 -14.09 -11.60
C LEU A 304 1.60 -12.85 -11.33
N LYS A 305 1.55 -12.32 -10.11
CA LYS A 305 2.36 -11.19 -9.66
C LYS A 305 3.10 -11.57 -8.40
N ILE A 306 4.38 -11.34 -8.41
CA ILE A 306 5.27 -11.57 -7.26
C ILE A 306 5.98 -10.25 -6.99
N SER A 307 6.06 -9.85 -5.74
CA SER A 307 6.86 -8.71 -5.31
C SER A 307 7.54 -8.99 -3.99
N SER A 308 8.75 -8.49 -3.84
CA SER A 308 9.54 -8.57 -2.61
C SER A 308 10.15 -7.21 -2.33
N GLU A 309 10.02 -6.74 -1.11
CA GLU A 309 10.59 -5.48 -0.65
C GLU A 309 11.30 -5.69 0.68
N ILE A 310 12.55 -5.26 0.76
CA ILE A 310 13.41 -5.37 1.94
C ILE A 310 13.85 -3.97 2.34
N ARG A 311 13.67 -3.60 3.62
CA ARG A 311 14.06 -2.31 4.20
C ARG A 311 14.98 -2.55 5.40
N PRO A 312 16.29 -2.63 5.20
CA PRO A 312 17.27 -2.64 6.29
C PRO A 312 17.49 -1.23 6.83
N LEU A 313 17.57 -1.12 8.15
CA LEU A 313 17.93 0.11 8.86
C LEU A 313 19.06 -0.21 9.83
N TYR A 314 20.20 0.47 9.68
CA TYR A 314 21.36 0.30 10.53
C TYR A 314 21.65 1.59 11.33
N TYR A 315 21.61 1.49 12.65
CA TYR A 315 21.95 2.58 13.56
C TYR A 315 23.46 2.57 13.83
N ILE A 316 24.18 3.56 13.29
CA ILE A 316 25.59 3.80 13.58
C ILE A 316 25.68 4.37 15.00
N SER A 317 24.83 5.35 15.31
CA SER A 317 24.68 5.99 16.62
C SER A 317 23.24 6.51 16.77
N ASP A 318 22.92 7.13 17.91
CA ASP A 318 21.62 7.77 18.14
C ASP A 318 21.35 8.97 17.19
N LYS A 319 22.40 9.47 16.55
CA LYS A 319 22.34 10.62 15.64
C LYS A 319 22.58 10.27 14.18
N GLN A 320 22.96 9.03 13.89
CA GLN A 320 23.36 8.60 12.55
C GLN A 320 22.82 7.21 12.22
N GLN A 321 22.24 7.07 11.04
CA GLN A 321 21.70 5.81 10.56
C GLN A 321 21.82 5.68 9.04
N ILE A 322 21.93 4.45 8.58
CA ILE A 322 21.86 4.09 7.17
C ILE A 322 20.57 3.33 6.96
N ALA A 323 19.72 3.84 6.07
CA ALA A 323 18.49 3.19 5.63
C ALA A 323 18.66 2.70 4.20
N GLY A 324 18.25 1.47 3.94
CA GLY A 324 18.24 0.87 2.61
C GLY A 324 16.84 0.42 2.24
N ARG A 325 16.59 0.30 0.95
CA ARG A 325 15.41 -0.35 0.37
C ARG A 325 15.82 -1.07 -0.90
N LEU A 326 15.36 -2.30 -1.03
CA LEU A 326 15.45 -3.09 -2.26
C LEU A 326 14.05 -3.58 -2.58
N MET A 327 13.59 -3.33 -3.79
CA MET A 327 12.30 -3.79 -4.27
C MET A 327 12.46 -4.48 -5.61
N ALA A 328 11.92 -5.68 -5.73
CA ALA A 328 11.81 -6.44 -6.96
C ALA A 328 10.36 -6.91 -7.16
N GLY A 329 9.88 -6.85 -8.39
CA GLY A 329 8.55 -7.32 -8.71
C GLY A 329 8.45 -7.79 -10.15
N VAL A 330 7.56 -8.76 -10.39
CA VAL A 330 7.27 -9.28 -11.72
C VAL A 330 5.78 -9.60 -11.84
N ILE A 331 5.20 -9.27 -12.99
CA ILE A 331 3.85 -9.65 -13.41
C ILE A 331 3.99 -10.46 -14.69
N TRP A 332 3.47 -11.68 -14.65
CA TRP A 332 3.39 -12.53 -15.81
C TRP A 332 1.93 -12.73 -16.21
N SER A 333 1.52 -12.04 -17.28
CA SER A 333 0.16 -12.13 -17.85
C SER A 333 0.10 -13.21 -18.92
N TYR A 334 -0.95 -14.02 -18.88
CA TYR A 334 -1.15 -15.16 -19.79
C TYR A 334 -2.64 -15.52 -19.93
N GLY A 335 -2.92 -16.52 -20.75
CA GLY A 335 -4.27 -17.05 -20.90
C GLY A 335 -5.22 -16.08 -21.59
N ASN A 336 -6.13 -15.52 -20.83
CA ASN A 336 -7.22 -14.70 -21.35
C ASN A 336 -6.75 -13.38 -21.99
N LYS A 337 -5.80 -12.70 -21.35
CA LYS A 337 -5.11 -11.51 -21.86
C LYS A 337 -3.62 -11.61 -21.58
N THR A 338 -2.79 -11.17 -22.53
CA THR A 338 -1.32 -11.24 -22.42
C THR A 338 -0.69 -9.96 -21.89
N ILE A 339 -1.51 -8.95 -21.65
CA ILE A 339 -1.11 -7.63 -21.14
C ILE A 339 -1.67 -7.49 -19.73
N ALA A 340 -0.83 -7.05 -18.79
CA ALA A 340 -1.26 -6.80 -17.42
C ALA A 340 -2.16 -5.55 -17.35
N PRO A 341 -3.19 -5.56 -16.47
CA PRO A 341 -3.96 -4.35 -16.19
C PRO A 341 -3.06 -3.21 -15.75
N TYR A 342 -3.31 -2.00 -16.24
CA TYR A 342 -2.55 -0.81 -15.87
C TYR A 342 -2.51 -0.57 -14.35
N SER A 343 -3.62 -0.83 -13.66
CA SER A 343 -3.72 -0.72 -12.21
C SER A 343 -2.80 -1.68 -11.44
N GLU A 344 -2.34 -2.75 -12.08
CA GLU A 344 -1.47 -3.76 -11.48
C GLU A 344 0.00 -3.61 -11.86
N GLN A 345 0.29 -2.88 -12.93
CA GLN A 345 1.66 -2.66 -13.40
C GLN A 345 2.50 -1.85 -12.42
N PHE A 346 3.80 -2.07 -12.45
CA PHE A 346 4.77 -1.35 -11.64
C PHE A 346 5.18 -0.03 -12.30
N TYR A 347 5.65 0.90 -11.47
CA TYR A 347 6.26 2.16 -11.89
C TYR A 347 7.40 2.57 -10.94
N VAL A 348 8.23 3.50 -11.36
CA VAL A 348 9.31 4.12 -10.57
C VAL A 348 9.25 5.64 -10.65
N GLY A 349 10.06 6.31 -9.82
CA GLY A 349 10.15 7.75 -9.71
C GLY A 349 9.28 8.36 -8.61
N GLY A 350 9.58 9.60 -8.26
CA GLY A 350 8.90 10.36 -7.22
C GLY A 350 9.56 10.30 -5.84
N ALA A 351 8.98 11.03 -4.90
CA ALA A 351 9.54 11.26 -3.57
C ALA A 351 9.84 9.99 -2.73
N ASN A 352 9.17 8.89 -3.00
CA ASN A 352 9.32 7.61 -2.28
C ASN A 352 9.88 6.48 -3.17
N SER A 353 10.53 6.83 -4.27
CA SER A 353 11.14 5.91 -5.22
C SER A 353 12.49 6.48 -5.67
N ILE A 354 12.74 6.70 -6.96
CA ILE A 354 13.98 7.31 -7.47
C ILE A 354 13.79 8.82 -7.49
N ARG A 355 14.29 9.53 -6.46
CA ARG A 355 13.97 10.94 -6.16
C ARG A 355 14.52 11.97 -7.15
N ALA A 356 15.41 11.59 -8.02
CA ALA A 356 15.86 12.47 -9.12
C ALA A 356 14.84 12.57 -10.26
N PHE A 357 13.84 11.69 -10.27
CA PHE A 357 12.88 11.56 -11.36
C PHE A 357 11.45 11.70 -10.85
N THR A 358 10.61 12.09 -11.74
CA THR A 358 9.19 12.28 -11.50
C THR A 358 8.45 10.93 -11.45
N VAL A 359 7.30 10.87 -10.82
CA VAL A 359 6.50 9.66 -10.77
C VAL A 359 6.17 9.21 -12.18
N ARG A 360 6.45 7.94 -12.52
CA ARG A 360 6.14 7.33 -13.81
C ARG A 360 6.78 8.02 -15.03
N SER A 361 7.97 8.60 -14.86
CA SER A 361 8.70 9.24 -15.95
C SER A 361 9.87 8.43 -16.49
N ILE A 362 10.11 7.24 -15.90
CA ILE A 362 11.23 6.38 -16.25
C ILE A 362 10.72 5.02 -16.67
N GLY A 363 11.29 4.49 -17.75
CA GLY A 363 10.95 3.18 -18.32
C GLY A 363 9.78 3.28 -19.30
N PRO A 364 9.22 2.15 -19.74
CA PRO A 364 9.81 0.82 -19.53
C PRO A 364 11.12 0.63 -20.31
N GLY A 365 12.09 0.00 -19.68
CA GLY A 365 13.41 -0.27 -20.26
C GLY A 365 14.14 1.01 -20.66
N ARG A 366 14.59 1.06 -21.91
CA ARG A 366 15.24 2.23 -22.51
C ARG A 366 14.30 3.07 -23.38
N PHE A 367 13.02 2.72 -23.40
CA PHE A 367 12.02 3.50 -24.12
C PHE A 367 11.81 4.87 -23.47
N HIS A 368 11.69 5.89 -24.30
CA HIS A 368 11.27 7.22 -23.91
C HIS A 368 10.49 7.86 -25.07
N PRO A 369 9.27 8.36 -24.84
CA PRO A 369 8.51 9.03 -25.89
C PRO A 369 9.22 10.32 -26.32
N ALA A 370 9.18 10.64 -27.61
CA ALA A 370 9.73 11.88 -28.11
C ALA A 370 9.05 13.11 -27.46
N GLU A 371 9.82 14.14 -27.10
CA GLU A 371 9.30 15.36 -26.43
C GLU A 371 8.16 16.05 -27.18
N SER A 372 8.15 15.93 -28.51
CA SER A 372 7.11 16.48 -29.37
C SER A 372 5.89 15.58 -29.54
N SER A 373 5.92 14.37 -28.97
CA SER A 373 4.80 13.45 -29.11
C SER A 373 3.72 13.75 -28.08
N THR A 374 2.48 13.55 -28.45
CA THR A 374 1.31 13.57 -27.56
C THR A 374 1.46 12.57 -26.40
N TYR A 375 2.48 11.68 -26.46
CA TYR A 375 2.83 10.66 -25.45
C TYR A 375 3.58 11.17 -24.23
N SER A 376 4.12 12.39 -24.25
CA SER A 376 4.91 12.93 -23.12
C SER A 376 4.12 13.02 -21.80
N TYR A 377 2.82 12.76 -21.83
CA TYR A 377 1.91 12.78 -20.70
C TYR A 377 1.41 11.40 -20.27
N VAL A 378 1.83 10.33 -20.94
CA VAL A 378 1.41 8.96 -20.56
C VAL A 378 2.32 8.46 -19.46
N ASP A 379 1.68 8.01 -18.41
CA ASP A 379 2.36 7.40 -17.26
C ASP A 379 3.10 6.11 -17.69
N GLU A 380 4.42 6.09 -17.54
CA GLU A 380 5.25 4.93 -17.87
C GLU A 380 5.14 3.85 -16.81
N THR A 381 4.81 2.64 -17.25
CA THR A 381 4.63 1.46 -16.39
C THR A 381 5.27 0.22 -17.00
N GLY A 382 5.49 -0.83 -16.19
CA GLY A 382 6.10 -2.06 -16.65
C GLY A 382 5.63 -3.30 -15.88
N ASP A 383 5.97 -4.45 -16.43
CA ASP A 383 5.64 -5.76 -15.87
C ASP A 383 6.72 -6.25 -14.88
N ILE A 384 7.94 -5.74 -15.01
CA ILE A 384 9.09 -6.05 -14.15
C ILE A 384 9.52 -4.75 -13.49
N LYS A 385 9.88 -4.79 -12.21
CA LYS A 385 10.44 -3.67 -11.43
C LYS A 385 11.66 -4.12 -10.67
N LEU A 386 12.71 -3.32 -10.73
CA LEU A 386 13.84 -3.38 -9.81
C LEU A 386 14.15 -1.98 -9.31
N GLU A 387 14.29 -1.81 -8.00
CA GLU A 387 14.57 -0.53 -7.37
C GLU A 387 15.45 -0.74 -6.15
N ALA A 388 16.47 0.09 -6.00
CA ALA A 388 17.37 0.12 -4.87
C ALA A 388 17.56 1.57 -4.39
N ASN A 389 17.43 1.78 -3.10
CA ASN A 389 17.59 3.07 -2.46
C ASN A 389 18.54 2.91 -1.27
N LEU A 390 19.43 3.86 -1.10
CA LEU A 390 20.34 3.96 0.03
C LEU A 390 20.34 5.38 0.55
N GLU A 391 20.15 5.56 1.85
CA GLU A 391 20.09 6.87 2.47
C GLU A 391 20.90 6.88 3.77
N TYR A 392 21.89 7.76 3.84
CA TYR A 392 22.58 8.11 5.08
C TYR A 392 21.88 9.29 5.73
N ARG A 393 21.41 9.13 6.97
CA ARG A 393 20.68 10.11 7.76
C ARG A 393 21.54 10.53 8.95
N PHE A 394 21.63 11.83 9.20
CA PHE A 394 22.40 12.38 10.31
C PHE A 394 21.71 13.58 10.93
N ARG A 395 21.90 13.78 12.22
CA ARG A 395 21.35 14.92 12.94
C ARG A 395 22.19 16.17 12.71
N ILE A 396 21.53 17.25 12.26
CA ILE A 396 22.16 18.57 12.10
C ILE A 396 21.98 19.36 13.40
N LEU A 397 20.74 19.52 13.86
CA LEU A 397 20.40 20.27 15.06
C LEU A 397 19.37 19.50 15.90
N SER A 398 19.55 19.52 17.21
CA SER A 398 18.59 19.00 18.17
C SER A 398 17.77 20.14 18.76
N SER A 399 16.48 19.90 19.01
CA SER A 399 15.57 20.85 19.69
C SER A 399 15.38 22.19 18.97
N LEU A 400 15.41 22.20 17.64
CA LEU A 400 15.06 23.39 16.85
C LEU A 400 13.52 23.57 16.88
N PHE A 401 13.01 24.64 17.51
CA PHE A 401 11.57 24.91 17.64
C PHE A 401 10.72 23.69 18.07
N GLY A 402 11.22 22.88 18.99
CA GLY A 402 10.53 21.67 19.47
C GLY A 402 10.71 20.41 18.62
N GLY A 403 11.42 20.48 17.51
CA GLY A 403 11.74 19.36 16.62
C GLY A 403 13.24 19.16 16.43
N ASN A 404 13.60 18.09 15.72
CA ASN A 404 14.98 17.80 15.34
C ASN A 404 15.16 18.06 13.83
N LEU A 405 16.23 18.76 13.47
CA LEU A 405 16.63 18.94 12.10
C LEU A 405 17.68 17.88 11.72
N ASN A 406 17.33 17.02 10.77
CA ASN A 406 18.19 15.96 10.26
C ASN A 406 18.53 16.22 8.79
N GLY A 407 19.76 15.88 8.40
CA GLY A 407 20.22 15.84 7.02
C GLY A 407 20.16 14.43 6.46
N ALA A 408 20.09 14.32 5.16
CA ALA A 408 20.21 13.06 4.45
C ALA A 408 21.01 13.23 3.15
N VAL A 409 21.78 12.20 2.83
CA VAL A 409 22.40 12.01 1.50
C VAL A 409 21.91 10.68 0.97
N PHE A 410 21.51 10.62 -0.29
CA PHE A 410 20.91 9.42 -0.85
C PHE A 410 21.43 9.07 -2.25
N LEU A 411 21.30 7.79 -2.56
CA LEU A 411 21.54 7.20 -3.88
C LEU A 411 20.37 6.29 -4.20
N ASP A 412 19.71 6.55 -5.33
CA ASP A 412 18.53 5.82 -5.79
C ASP A 412 18.79 5.27 -7.19
N ALA A 413 18.47 4.01 -7.43
CA ALA A 413 18.62 3.34 -8.71
C ALA A 413 17.42 2.44 -9.02
N GLY A 414 17.05 2.29 -10.27
CA GLY A 414 16.02 1.34 -10.66
C GLY A 414 15.39 1.65 -12.00
N ASN A 415 14.48 0.78 -12.40
CA ASN A 415 13.66 0.93 -13.59
C ASN A 415 12.48 -0.04 -13.56
N VAL A 416 11.59 0.09 -14.55
CA VAL A 416 10.59 -0.91 -14.92
C VAL A 416 10.83 -1.39 -16.35
N TRP A 417 10.40 -2.60 -16.66
CA TRP A 417 10.53 -3.20 -17.99
C TRP A 417 9.27 -3.94 -18.36
N LEU A 418 9.03 -4.10 -19.66
CA LEU A 418 8.02 -5.03 -20.15
C LEU A 418 8.56 -6.46 -20.13
N MET A 419 7.68 -7.41 -19.88
CA MET A 419 7.97 -8.85 -19.98
C MET A 419 8.10 -9.30 -21.43
N ARG A 420 7.44 -8.61 -22.35
CA ARG A 420 7.34 -8.95 -23.77
C ARG A 420 7.74 -7.76 -24.62
N LYS A 421 8.26 -8.07 -25.81
CA LYS A 421 8.58 -7.07 -26.82
C LYS A 421 7.30 -6.34 -27.24
N ASP A 422 7.40 -5.03 -27.35
CA ASP A 422 6.35 -4.13 -27.81
C ASP A 422 6.90 -3.29 -28.99
N GLU A 423 6.29 -3.44 -30.17
CA GLU A 423 6.73 -2.72 -31.37
C GLU A 423 6.53 -1.21 -31.26
N ALA A 424 5.52 -0.77 -30.50
CA ALA A 424 5.28 0.65 -30.26
C ALA A 424 6.26 1.25 -29.21
N ARG A 425 6.93 0.41 -28.41
CA ARG A 425 7.88 0.80 -27.38
C ARG A 425 9.19 0.02 -27.54
N PRO A 426 10.02 0.32 -28.53
CA PRO A 426 11.27 -0.37 -28.76
C PRO A 426 12.22 -0.25 -27.57
N ASP A 427 12.98 -1.31 -27.28
CA ASP A 427 13.89 -1.43 -26.12
C ASP A 427 13.19 -1.31 -24.74
N ALA A 428 11.89 -1.50 -24.67
CA ALA A 428 11.12 -1.49 -23.42
C ALA A 428 11.22 -2.82 -22.65
N GLU A 429 11.58 -3.92 -23.31
CA GLU A 429 11.70 -5.23 -22.71
C GLU A 429 12.96 -5.39 -21.86
N PHE A 430 12.90 -6.28 -20.87
CA PHE A 430 14.04 -6.64 -20.05
C PHE A 430 15.10 -7.39 -20.86
N SER A 431 16.35 -6.92 -20.80
CA SER A 431 17.51 -7.56 -21.44
C SER A 431 18.71 -7.55 -20.52
N PHE A 432 19.31 -8.71 -20.26
CA PHE A 432 20.52 -8.81 -19.44
C PHE A 432 21.70 -8.04 -20.03
N ASN A 433 21.84 -8.04 -21.35
CA ASN A 433 22.97 -7.37 -22.03
C ASN A 433 22.88 -5.83 -21.94
N LYS A 434 21.68 -5.28 -21.81
CA LYS A 434 21.42 -3.84 -21.69
C LYS A 434 21.01 -3.43 -20.26
N PHE A 435 21.19 -4.32 -19.27
CA PHE A 435 20.68 -4.12 -17.92
C PHE A 435 21.21 -2.82 -17.29
N PHE A 436 22.54 -2.66 -17.25
CA PHE A 436 23.16 -1.48 -16.63
C PHE A 436 22.83 -0.18 -17.35
N ASP A 437 22.72 -0.21 -18.68
CA ASP A 437 22.32 0.97 -19.48
C ASP A 437 20.84 1.31 -19.31
N SER A 438 20.04 0.35 -18.87
CA SER A 438 18.60 0.55 -18.63
C SER A 438 18.28 0.98 -17.19
N ILE A 439 19.26 1.09 -16.29
CA ILE A 439 19.03 1.52 -14.90
C ILE A 439 19.10 3.04 -14.82
N ALA A 440 18.01 3.68 -14.40
CA ALA A 440 18.04 5.08 -13.99
C ALA A 440 18.79 5.22 -12.65
N LEU A 441 19.68 6.21 -12.55
CA LEU A 441 20.48 6.48 -11.35
C LEU A 441 20.33 7.94 -10.94
N GLY A 442 20.09 8.17 -9.66
CA GLY A 442 20.00 9.49 -9.07
C GLY A 442 20.62 9.56 -7.70
N THR A 443 21.11 10.72 -7.32
CA THR A 443 21.61 11.04 -5.99
C THR A 443 20.96 12.32 -5.48
N GLY A 444 21.26 12.71 -4.26
CA GLY A 444 20.75 13.98 -3.77
C GLY A 444 20.96 14.21 -2.29
N LEU A 445 20.48 15.37 -1.87
CA LEU A 445 20.51 15.84 -0.50
C LEU A 445 19.08 16.05 -0.01
N GLY A 446 18.88 15.86 1.28
CA GLY A 446 17.57 16.08 1.87
C GLY A 446 17.63 16.65 3.28
N ILE A 447 16.59 17.39 3.62
CA ILE A 447 16.37 17.94 4.96
C ILE A 447 15.11 17.30 5.52
N ARG A 448 15.16 16.91 6.80
CA ARG A 448 14.07 16.30 7.56
C ARG A 448 13.86 17.12 8.84
N TYR A 449 12.70 17.71 8.98
CA TYR A 449 12.31 18.36 10.23
C TYR A 449 11.35 17.44 10.98
N ASP A 450 11.86 16.83 12.05
CA ASP A 450 11.17 15.79 12.82
C ASP A 450 10.58 16.42 14.10
N LEU A 451 9.25 16.52 14.12
CA LEU A 451 8.44 17.05 15.21
C LEU A 451 7.90 15.96 16.15
N SER A 452 8.41 14.73 16.07
CA SER A 452 7.95 13.52 16.80
C SER A 452 6.61 12.97 16.32
N PHE A 453 5.62 13.79 16.02
CA PHE A 453 4.33 13.40 15.48
C PHE A 453 4.25 13.57 13.94
N LEU A 454 5.16 14.35 13.38
CA LEU A 454 5.21 14.68 11.95
C LEU A 454 6.66 14.89 11.51
N VAL A 455 7.04 14.34 10.37
CA VAL A 455 8.33 14.61 9.72
C VAL A 455 8.07 15.35 8.41
N LEU A 456 8.52 16.59 8.32
CA LEU A 456 8.53 17.34 7.06
C LEU A 456 9.83 17.07 6.32
N ARG A 457 9.74 16.75 5.06
CA ARG A 457 10.86 16.35 4.22
C ARG A 457 10.94 17.19 2.95
N LEU A 458 12.14 17.68 2.68
CA LEU A 458 12.51 18.33 1.42
C LEU A 458 13.71 17.60 0.83
N ASP A 459 13.56 17.02 -0.34
CA ASP A 459 14.62 16.34 -1.09
C ASP A 459 14.95 17.09 -2.36
N TRP A 460 16.25 17.26 -2.59
CA TRP A 460 16.79 17.75 -3.86
C TRP A 460 17.51 16.59 -4.53
N GLY A 461 16.87 16.02 -5.56
CA GLY A 461 17.37 14.91 -6.37
C GLY A 461 18.14 15.42 -7.59
N ILE A 462 19.19 14.69 -7.94
CA ILE A 462 20.07 14.97 -9.07
C ILE A 462 20.19 13.67 -9.87
N ALA A 463 19.74 13.67 -11.12
CA ALA A 463 19.90 12.54 -12.03
C ALA A 463 21.37 12.40 -12.45
N LEU A 464 21.87 11.19 -12.39
CA LEU A 464 23.21 10.82 -12.84
C LEU A 464 23.16 10.05 -14.17
N HIS A 465 22.13 9.27 -14.36
CA HIS A 465 21.91 8.47 -15.56
C HIS A 465 20.42 8.30 -15.87
N VAL A 466 20.04 8.50 -17.13
CA VAL A 466 18.72 8.15 -17.67
C VAL A 466 18.85 6.97 -18.62
N PRO A 467 17.87 6.04 -18.65
CA PRO A 467 17.98 4.80 -19.42
C PRO A 467 17.83 4.97 -20.92
N TYR A 468 17.42 6.15 -21.38
CA TYR A 468 17.18 6.48 -22.80
C TYR A 468 18.33 7.29 -23.41
N GLU A 469 18.35 7.37 -24.73
CA GLU A 469 19.37 8.07 -25.46
C GLU A 469 19.19 9.62 -25.37
N THR A 470 20.26 10.30 -24.96
CA THR A 470 20.30 11.77 -24.84
C THR A 470 21.31 12.41 -25.80
N GLY A 471 21.92 11.62 -26.69
CA GLY A 471 23.02 12.06 -27.56
C GLY A 471 24.39 12.10 -26.86
N ILE A 472 24.46 11.74 -25.56
CA ILE A 472 25.71 11.68 -24.80
C ILE A 472 26.11 10.21 -24.60
N SER A 473 27.30 9.86 -25.10
CA SER A 473 27.80 8.46 -25.05
C SER A 473 28.43 8.06 -23.71
N LYS A 474 28.49 8.95 -22.73
CA LYS A 474 29.03 8.65 -21.38
C LYS A 474 27.95 8.10 -20.46
N TYR A 475 28.33 7.38 -19.40
CA TYR A 475 27.39 6.90 -18.39
C TYR A 475 26.62 8.05 -17.73
N TYR A 476 27.28 9.15 -17.34
CA TYR A 476 26.61 10.41 -17.04
C TYR A 476 26.11 11.03 -18.35
N ASN A 477 24.81 10.85 -18.61
CA ASN A 477 24.21 11.20 -19.90
C ASN A 477 23.16 12.32 -19.79
N ILE A 478 23.20 13.13 -18.73
CA ILE A 478 22.30 14.28 -18.57
C ILE A 478 22.83 15.47 -19.39
N PRO A 479 22.09 15.96 -20.39
CA PRO A 479 22.58 17.01 -21.29
C PRO A 479 22.90 18.32 -20.57
N ARG A 480 22.01 18.77 -19.70
CA ARG A 480 22.22 19.95 -18.86
C ARG A 480 21.89 19.62 -17.43
N PHE A 481 22.68 20.09 -16.50
CA PHE A 481 22.49 19.85 -15.07
C PHE A 481 21.05 20.17 -14.60
N LYS A 482 20.43 21.22 -15.13
CA LYS A 482 19.06 21.61 -14.80
C LYS A 482 18.01 20.57 -15.23
N ASP A 483 18.26 19.81 -16.28
CA ASP A 483 17.33 18.81 -16.80
C ASP A 483 17.28 17.57 -15.90
N GLY A 484 18.32 17.37 -15.08
CA GLY A 484 18.43 16.27 -14.12
C GLY A 484 18.05 16.63 -12.69
N MET A 485 17.48 17.81 -12.42
CA MET A 485 17.13 18.22 -11.05
C MET A 485 15.67 18.02 -10.74
N GLY A 486 15.40 17.42 -9.58
CA GLY A 486 14.06 17.26 -9.00
C GLY A 486 14.01 17.75 -7.56
N ILE A 487 12.96 18.48 -7.20
CA ILE A 487 12.69 18.89 -5.82
C ILE A 487 11.41 18.23 -5.39
N HIS A 488 11.45 17.54 -4.25
CA HIS A 488 10.31 16.86 -3.67
C HIS A 488 10.07 17.34 -2.25
N PHE A 489 8.87 17.83 -2.01
CA PHE A 489 8.34 18.03 -0.66
C PHE A 489 7.46 16.83 -0.29
N ALA A 490 7.65 16.28 0.89
CA ALA A 490 6.88 15.13 1.35
C ALA A 490 6.75 15.11 2.88
N ILE A 491 5.83 14.27 3.36
CA ILE A 491 5.62 14.00 4.78
C ILE A 491 6.10 12.57 5.07
N GLY A 492 6.82 12.39 6.17
CA GLY A 492 7.39 11.12 6.59
C GLY A 492 8.74 10.80 5.93
N TYR A 493 9.30 9.65 6.30
CA TYR A 493 10.50 9.10 5.67
C TYR A 493 10.15 8.39 4.36
N PRO A 494 11.07 8.31 3.37
CA PRO A 494 10.76 7.71 2.06
C PRO A 494 10.52 6.18 2.14
N PHE A 495 11.12 5.52 3.12
CA PHE A 495 11.02 4.08 3.39
C PHE A 495 11.49 3.74 4.80
#